data_9cf967bcd4dcc68b6c4393cd3fe0f730
#
_entry.id   9cf967bcd4dcc68b6c4393cd3fe0f730
#
_cell.length_a   1.000
_cell.length_b   1.000
_cell.length_c   1.000
_cell.angle_alpha   90.00
_cell.angle_beta   90.00
_cell.angle_gamma   90.00
#
_symmetry.space_group_name_H-M   'P 1'
#
loop_
_entity.id
_entity.type
_entity.pdbx_description
1 polymer ?
#
loop_
_entity_poly.entity_id
_entity_poly.type
_entity_poly.pdbx_seq_one_letter_code
_entity_poly.pdbx_strand_id
1 'polypeptide(L)'
;MKSARQKGLEFCREVRKILEGIGHKVDGPFYGVAFFENRMNPIHRDLMGVYDLLSFDGEGLIGHQVSTDANKKEKINNFKVANVPGWVWCRFSNDEQGTGYQVYIVKGQEVIESEMTYGLWRKPKV
;
A
#
# COMPACT_ATOMS: atom_id res chain seq x y z
N MET A 1 -0.72 1.85 -22.41
CA MET A 1 -1.11 0.93 -21.33
C MET A 1 -0.04 0.90 -20.26
N LYS A 2 -0.42 1.09 -19.03
CA LYS A 2 0.54 1.09 -17.92
C LYS A 2 0.96 -0.34 -17.58
N SER A 3 2.24 -0.54 -17.30
CA SER A 3 2.74 -1.81 -16.80
C SER A 3 2.22 -2.08 -15.38
N ALA A 4 2.27 -3.34 -14.93
CA ALA A 4 1.90 -3.71 -13.57
C ALA A 4 2.72 -2.94 -12.54
N ARG A 5 4.00 -2.71 -12.83
CA ARG A 5 4.91 -1.93 -11.99
C ARG A 5 4.47 -0.47 -11.85
N GLN A 6 4.09 0.15 -12.96
CA GLN A 6 3.60 1.53 -12.95
C GLN A 6 2.30 1.67 -12.16
N LYS A 7 1.40 0.70 -12.32
CA LYS A 7 0.15 0.66 -11.54
C LYS A 7 0.42 0.51 -10.06
N GLY A 8 1.36 -0.35 -9.68
CA GLY A 8 1.74 -0.54 -8.28
C GLY A 8 2.30 0.74 -7.65
N LEU A 9 3.16 1.46 -8.37
CA LEU A 9 3.69 2.74 -7.91
C LEU A 9 2.60 3.79 -7.78
N GLU A 10 1.68 3.83 -8.73
CA GLU A 10 0.54 4.73 -8.70
C GLU A 10 -0.34 4.48 -7.47
N PHE A 11 -0.64 3.22 -7.17
CA PHE A 11 -1.43 2.84 -6.01
C PHE A 11 -0.72 3.24 -4.71
N CYS A 12 0.58 3.05 -4.63
CA CYS A 12 1.37 3.49 -3.46
C CYS A 12 1.27 5.00 -3.27
N ARG A 13 1.35 5.77 -4.34
CA ARG A 13 1.21 7.23 -4.27
C ARG A 13 -0.19 7.66 -3.84
N GLU A 14 -1.21 6.94 -4.29
CA GLU A 14 -2.59 7.18 -3.86
C GLU A 14 -2.75 6.96 -2.35
N VAL A 15 -2.24 5.84 -1.84
CA VAL A 15 -2.29 5.52 -0.42
C VAL A 15 -1.49 6.55 0.39
N ARG A 16 -0.35 6.98 -0.12
CA ARG A 16 0.44 8.04 0.51
C ARG A 16 -0.39 9.31 0.69
N LYS A 17 -1.11 9.72 -0.34
CA LYS A 17 -1.97 10.91 -0.26
C LYS A 17 -3.09 10.76 0.78
N ILE A 18 -3.67 9.58 0.86
CA ILE A 18 -4.68 9.29 1.88
C ILE A 18 -4.10 9.43 3.27
N LEU A 19 -2.93 8.81 3.51
CA LEU A 19 -2.25 8.87 4.81
C LEU A 19 -1.88 10.31 5.18
N GLU A 20 -1.35 11.07 4.25
CA GLU A 20 -1.02 12.48 4.48
C GLU A 20 -2.29 13.29 4.78
N GLY A 21 -3.41 12.96 4.12
CA GLY A 21 -4.69 13.60 4.35
C GLY A 21 -5.27 13.36 5.75
N ILE A 22 -4.94 12.25 6.39
CA ILE A 22 -5.36 11.95 7.77
C ILE A 22 -4.30 12.34 8.81
N GLY A 23 -3.28 13.07 8.40
CA GLY A 23 -2.29 13.66 9.31
C GLY A 23 -1.02 12.86 9.53
N HIS A 24 -0.80 11.78 8.78
CA HIS A 24 0.44 11.02 8.89
C HIS A 24 1.56 11.69 8.11
N LYS A 25 2.79 11.55 8.59
CA LYS A 25 3.99 11.80 7.80
C LYS A 25 4.34 10.49 7.11
N VAL A 26 4.63 10.53 5.82
CA VAL A 26 4.79 9.32 5.01
C VAL A 26 6.10 9.32 4.26
N ASP A 27 6.75 8.17 4.21
CA ASP A 27 7.92 7.92 3.38
C ASP A 27 7.61 6.73 2.46
N GLY A 28 8.13 6.79 1.24
CA GLY A 28 7.88 5.80 0.21
C GLY A 28 6.96 6.33 -0.90
N PRO A 29 6.73 5.57 -1.97
CA PRO A 29 7.30 4.25 -2.22
C PRO A 29 8.81 4.28 -2.34
N PHE A 30 9.44 3.18 -1.92
CA PHE A 30 10.89 3.09 -1.88
C PHE A 30 11.45 2.62 -3.22
N TYR A 31 12.59 3.18 -3.59
CA TYR A 31 13.26 2.86 -4.85
C TYR A 31 14.66 2.35 -4.56
N GLY A 32 15.08 1.38 -5.35
CA GLY A 32 16.45 0.97 -5.43
C GLY A 32 16.99 1.20 -6.82
N VAL A 33 18.24 0.81 -7.02
CA VAL A 33 18.88 0.85 -8.33
C VAL A 33 19.40 -0.55 -8.62
N ALA A 34 18.99 -1.11 -9.77
CA ALA A 34 19.52 -2.36 -10.25
C ALA A 34 20.47 -2.08 -11.41
N PHE A 35 21.65 -2.68 -11.37
CA PHE A 35 22.60 -2.60 -12.47
C PHE A 35 22.26 -3.70 -13.47
N PHE A 36 21.86 -3.31 -14.66
CA PHE A 36 21.41 -4.23 -15.68
C PHE A 36 21.89 -3.77 -17.05
N GLU A 37 22.52 -4.65 -17.81
CA GLU A 37 23.08 -4.34 -19.12
C GLU A 37 24.01 -3.11 -19.12
N ASN A 38 24.88 -3.01 -18.11
CA ASN A 38 25.79 -1.87 -17.93
C ASN A 38 25.07 -0.52 -17.73
N ARG A 39 23.82 -0.58 -17.28
CA ARG A 39 23.04 0.63 -16.96
C ARG A 39 22.47 0.55 -15.55
N MET A 40 22.40 1.69 -14.92
CA MET A 40 21.73 1.82 -13.63
C MET A 40 20.24 2.08 -13.90
N ASN A 41 19.40 1.17 -13.43
CA ASN A 41 17.94 1.25 -13.61
C ASN A 41 17.26 1.44 -12.26
N PRO A 42 16.41 2.46 -12.09
CA PRO A 42 15.63 2.57 -10.86
C PRO A 42 14.61 1.44 -10.78
N ILE A 43 14.50 0.84 -9.61
CA ILE A 43 13.52 -0.19 -9.35
C ILE A 43 12.76 0.15 -8.08
N HIS A 44 11.50 -0.24 -8.03
CA HIS A 44 10.71 -0.18 -6.80
C HIS A 44 11.18 -1.27 -5.85
N ARG A 45 11.46 -0.92 -4.62
CA ARG A 45 11.87 -1.87 -3.59
C ARG A 45 11.00 -1.71 -2.35
N ASP A 46 10.64 -2.84 -1.77
CA ASP A 46 9.98 -2.86 -0.49
C ASP A 46 11.00 -2.62 0.62
N LEU A 47 10.66 -1.80 1.59
CA LEU A 47 11.49 -1.61 2.77
C LEU A 47 11.48 -2.91 3.58
N MET A 48 12.66 -3.43 3.89
CA MET A 48 12.83 -4.71 4.59
C MET A 48 12.16 -5.90 3.90
N GLY A 49 11.88 -5.76 2.61
CA GLY A 49 11.21 -6.81 1.83
C GLY A 49 9.71 -6.94 2.07
N VAL A 50 9.10 -6.08 2.89
CA VAL A 50 7.68 -6.22 3.26
C VAL A 50 6.87 -4.92 3.20
N TYR A 51 7.49 -3.75 3.28
CA TYR A 51 6.77 -2.48 3.33
C TYR A 51 6.93 -1.67 2.06
N ASP A 52 5.81 -1.27 1.46
CA ASP A 52 5.80 -0.32 0.33
C ASP A 52 5.92 1.12 0.82
N LEU A 53 5.31 1.42 1.96
CA LEU A 53 5.27 2.74 2.56
C LEU A 53 5.50 2.63 4.06
N LEU A 54 6.00 3.71 4.65
CA LEU A 54 6.13 3.84 6.08
C LEU A 54 5.50 5.16 6.50
N SER A 55 4.68 5.14 7.54
CA SER A 55 4.07 6.37 8.05
C SER A 55 4.30 6.54 9.54
N PHE A 56 4.20 7.80 9.99
CA PHE A 56 4.27 8.17 11.39
C PHE A 56 2.98 8.93 11.73
N ASP A 57 2.23 8.39 12.70
CA ASP A 57 0.94 8.95 13.10
C ASP A 57 1.03 9.94 14.27
N GLY A 58 2.24 10.23 14.74
CA GLY A 58 2.49 11.04 15.92
C GLY A 58 2.85 10.22 17.15
N GLU A 59 2.53 8.93 17.15
CA GLU A 59 2.80 8.02 18.26
C GLU A 59 3.78 6.92 17.90
N GLY A 60 3.73 6.43 16.67
CA GLY A 60 4.60 5.35 16.23
C GLY A 60 4.66 5.21 14.72
N LEU A 61 5.52 4.32 14.28
CA LEU A 61 5.71 4.01 12.86
C LEU A 61 4.78 2.87 12.47
N ILE A 62 4.20 3.00 11.27
CA ILE A 62 3.29 2.01 10.69
C ILE A 62 3.80 1.65 9.31
N GLY A 63 4.03 0.37 9.08
CA GLY A 63 4.40 -0.12 7.77
C GLY A 63 3.17 -0.49 6.94
N HIS A 64 3.22 -0.24 5.65
CA HIS A 64 2.09 -0.45 4.74
C HIS A 64 2.48 -1.25 3.52
N GLN A 65 1.59 -2.12 3.10
CA GLN A 65 1.69 -2.85 1.85
C GLN A 65 0.44 -2.55 1.04
N VAL A 66 0.60 -2.26 -0.24
CA VAL A 66 -0.52 -2.00 -1.14
C VAL A 66 -0.79 -3.22 -1.99
N SER A 67 -2.05 -3.60 -2.13
CA SER A 67 -2.44 -4.83 -2.79
C SER A 67 -3.71 -4.65 -3.60
N THR A 68 -3.95 -5.60 -4.49
CA THR A 68 -5.26 -5.79 -5.11
C THR A 68 -6.04 -6.84 -4.30
N ASP A 69 -7.34 -6.96 -4.57
CA ASP A 69 -8.17 -7.98 -3.91
C ASP A 69 -7.65 -9.41 -4.18
N ALA A 70 -7.13 -9.64 -5.39
CA ALA A 70 -6.59 -10.95 -5.77
C ALA A 70 -5.34 -11.33 -4.96
N ASN A 71 -4.50 -10.35 -4.59
CA ASN A 71 -3.22 -10.58 -3.91
C ASN A 71 -3.25 -10.31 -2.41
N LYS A 72 -4.40 -9.97 -1.88
CA LYS A 72 -4.59 -9.61 -0.47
C LYS A 72 -4.06 -10.67 0.50
N LYS A 73 -4.42 -11.93 0.27
CA LYS A 73 -4.02 -13.03 1.15
C LYS A 73 -2.51 -13.22 1.19
N GLU A 74 -1.86 -13.10 0.04
CA GLU A 74 -0.41 -13.20 -0.07
C GLU A 74 0.28 -12.11 0.74
N LYS A 75 -0.18 -10.87 0.62
CA LYS A 75 0.40 -9.72 1.33
C LYS A 75 0.21 -9.85 2.85
N ILE A 76 -0.96 -10.25 3.29
CA ILE A 76 -1.23 -10.52 4.70
C ILE A 76 -0.30 -11.63 5.22
N ASN A 77 -0.17 -12.71 4.45
CA ASN A 77 0.69 -13.83 4.84
C ASN A 77 2.17 -13.42 4.93
N ASN A 78 2.63 -12.52 4.06
CA ASN A 78 3.99 -12.01 4.12
C ASN A 78 4.30 -11.34 5.46
N PHE A 79 3.37 -10.56 6.00
CA PHE A 79 3.52 -9.97 7.32
C PHE A 79 3.56 -11.02 8.43
N LYS A 80 2.70 -12.04 8.34
CA LYS A 80 2.67 -13.13 9.33
C LYS A 80 3.97 -13.93 9.33
N VAL A 81 4.46 -14.29 8.16
CA VAL A 81 5.72 -15.05 8.02
C VAL A 81 6.90 -14.24 8.51
N ALA A 82 6.98 -12.96 8.17
CA ALA A 82 8.03 -12.07 8.63
C ALA A 82 7.90 -11.70 10.11
N ASN A 83 6.74 -11.97 10.70
CA ASN A 83 6.40 -11.63 12.09
C ASN A 83 6.55 -10.12 12.36
N VAL A 84 6.06 -9.31 11.43
CA VAL A 84 6.06 -7.85 11.54
C VAL A 84 4.63 -7.33 11.44
N PRO A 85 4.29 -6.26 12.18
CA PRO A 85 2.98 -5.65 12.08
C PRO A 85 2.90 -4.75 10.84
N GLY A 86 1.70 -4.54 10.36
CA GLY A 86 1.50 -3.61 9.25
C GLY A 86 0.06 -3.54 8.79
N TRP A 87 -0.18 -2.62 7.89
CA TRP A 87 -1.48 -2.43 7.26
C TRP A 87 -1.40 -2.87 5.80
N VAL A 88 -2.36 -3.68 5.38
CA VAL A 88 -2.50 -4.08 3.97
C VAL A 88 -3.66 -3.29 3.38
N TRP A 89 -3.36 -2.50 2.37
CA TRP A 89 -4.32 -1.68 1.66
C TRP A 89 -4.78 -2.43 0.42
N CYS A 90 -6.04 -2.82 0.41
CA CYS A 90 -6.63 -3.58 -0.70
C CYS A 90 -7.47 -2.66 -1.55
N ARG A 91 -7.04 -2.43 -2.79
CA ARG A 91 -7.73 -1.55 -3.72
C ARG A 91 -8.97 -2.25 -4.29
N PHE A 92 -10.07 -1.54 -4.29
CA PHE A 92 -11.30 -2.00 -4.92
C PHE A 92 -11.90 -0.90 -5.79
N SER A 93 -12.69 -1.30 -6.75
CA SER A 93 -13.49 -0.39 -7.56
C SER A 93 -14.93 -0.90 -7.59
N ASN A 94 -15.87 0.01 -7.44
CA ASN A 94 -17.25 -0.34 -7.60
C ASN A 94 -17.99 0.80 -8.31
N ASP A 95 -19.02 0.45 -9.05
CA ASP A 95 -19.71 1.40 -9.92
C ASP A 95 -20.47 2.48 -9.15
N GLU A 96 -20.88 2.19 -7.92
CA GLU A 96 -21.65 3.10 -7.09
C GLU A 96 -20.77 4.05 -6.30
N GLN A 97 -19.69 3.56 -5.73
CA GLN A 97 -18.84 4.29 -4.80
C GLN A 97 -17.55 4.81 -5.40
N GLY A 98 -17.18 4.30 -6.58
CA GLY A 98 -15.91 4.61 -7.23
C GLY A 98 -14.78 3.74 -6.73
N THR A 99 -13.57 4.28 -6.71
CA THR A 99 -12.37 3.58 -6.31
C THR A 99 -12.01 3.92 -4.88
N GLY A 100 -11.61 2.92 -4.12
CA GLY A 100 -11.19 3.11 -2.75
C GLY A 100 -10.28 1.99 -2.27
N TYR A 101 -9.95 2.04 -1.00
CA TYR A 101 -9.12 1.05 -0.33
C TYR A 101 -9.77 0.57 0.94
N GLN A 102 -9.73 -0.74 1.14
CA GLN A 102 -10.04 -1.35 2.41
C GLN A 102 -8.74 -1.73 3.10
N VAL A 103 -8.68 -1.51 4.40
CA VAL A 103 -7.44 -1.72 5.17
C VAL A 103 -7.61 -2.94 6.09
N TYR A 104 -6.60 -3.80 6.06
CA TYR A 104 -6.48 -4.93 6.97
C TYR A 104 -5.27 -4.70 7.86
N ILE A 105 -5.49 -4.68 9.17
CA ILE A 105 -4.42 -4.47 10.14
C ILE A 105 -3.91 -5.82 10.61
N VAL A 106 -2.63 -6.08 10.42
CA VAL A 106 -2.00 -7.36 10.77
C VAL A 106 -1.12 -7.16 12.00
N LYS A 107 -1.36 -7.95 13.04
CA LYS A 107 -0.57 -7.98 14.28
C LYS A 107 -0.29 -9.43 14.65
N GLY A 108 0.94 -9.90 14.44
CA GLY A 108 1.29 -11.29 14.65
C GLY A 108 0.46 -12.19 13.74
N GLN A 109 -0.32 -13.09 14.32
CA GLN A 109 -1.21 -13.97 13.55
C GLN A 109 -2.65 -13.43 13.47
N GLU A 110 -2.91 -12.30 14.12
CA GLU A 110 -4.22 -11.67 14.13
C GLU A 110 -4.37 -10.69 12.97
N VAL A 111 -5.53 -10.72 12.32
CA VAL A 111 -5.88 -9.82 11.23
C VAL A 111 -7.19 -9.13 11.57
N ILE A 112 -7.17 -7.81 11.57
CA ILE A 112 -8.36 -7.00 11.84
C ILE A 112 -8.73 -6.28 10.56
N GLU A 113 -9.92 -6.55 10.05
CA GLU A 113 -10.47 -5.80 8.93
C GLU A 113 -11.00 -4.47 9.44
N SER A 114 -10.47 -3.37 8.88
CA SER A 114 -10.95 -2.05 9.24
C SER A 114 -12.35 -1.83 8.66
N GLU A 115 -13.25 -1.28 9.46
CA GLU A 115 -14.58 -0.88 8.97
C GLU A 115 -14.51 0.36 8.07
N MET A 116 -13.41 1.09 8.15
CA MET A 116 -13.22 2.28 7.33
C MET A 116 -12.71 1.93 5.95
N THR A 117 -13.38 2.47 4.94
CA THR A 117 -12.89 2.46 3.57
C THR A 117 -12.41 3.86 3.23
N TYR A 118 -11.31 3.94 2.51
CA TYR A 118 -10.72 5.21 2.11
C TYR A 118 -10.95 5.42 0.63
N GLY A 119 -11.92 6.30 0.32
CA GLY A 119 -12.19 6.69 -1.06
C GLY A 119 -11.16 7.70 -1.54
N LEU A 120 -10.67 7.49 -2.75
CA LEU A 120 -9.74 8.42 -3.38
C LEU A 120 -10.45 9.53 -4.12
N TRP A 121 -11.47 9.15 -4.79
CA TRP A 121 -12.36 10.06 -5.49
C TRP A 121 -13.69 9.37 -5.72
N ARG A 122 -14.72 10.11 -5.54
CA ARG A 122 -16.03 9.69 -5.99
C ARG A 122 -16.28 10.43 -7.28
N LYS A 123 -16.52 9.68 -8.34
CA LYS A 123 -17.11 10.33 -9.51
C LYS A 123 -18.46 10.84 -9.10
N PRO A 124 -18.75 12.13 -9.30
CA PRO A 124 -20.10 12.60 -9.06
C PRO A 124 -21.04 11.81 -9.96
N LYS A 125 -22.06 11.25 -9.38
CA LYS A 125 -23.12 10.62 -10.17
C LYS A 125 -23.82 11.72 -10.93
N VAL A 126 -23.73 11.60 -12.23
CA VAL A 126 -24.46 12.51 -13.11
C VAL A 126 -25.78 11.88 -13.45
#